data_f34a1dab4839075f380139be4f70bcfa
#
_entry.id   f34a1dab4839075f380139be4f70bcfa
#
_cell.length_a   1.000
_cell.length_b   1.000
_cell.length_c   1.000
_cell.angle_alpha   90.00
_cell.angle_beta   90.00
_cell.angle_gamma   90.00
#
_symmetry.space_group_name_H-M   'P 1'
#
loop_
_entity.id
_entity.type
_entity.pdbx_description
1 polymer ?
#
loop_
_entity_poly.entity_id
_entity_poly.type
_entity_poly.pdbx_seq_one_letter_code
_entity_poly.pdbx_strand_id
1 'polypeptide(L)'
;GPWIDMKTERYDFRSELNEPFAGFKKLRAQASYTDYQHDEIEGSEAMTTFKSKGYEGRIELVHNPLAKWEGVWGIQASQQKLDVTGEEATLAPNETQKYSLFGIEHRQFGDFHVELGTRLDHQKVDVDSEQKDFDGNAFSYSGAVNWDFKPNYKLSLVGSHQERLPLSQEL
;
A
#
# COMPACT_ATOMS: atom_id res chain seq x y z
N GLY A 1 -33.43 14.79 6.84
CA GLY A 1 -32.06 14.73 7.31
C GLY A 1 -31.08 14.70 6.15
N PRO A 2 -29.77 14.79 6.42
CA PRO A 2 -28.78 14.70 5.36
C PRO A 2 -28.78 13.32 4.71
N TRP A 3 -28.53 13.28 3.42
CA TRP A 3 -28.40 12.01 2.72
C TRP A 3 -27.20 12.05 1.79
N ILE A 4 -26.69 10.88 1.45
CA ILE A 4 -25.46 10.69 0.69
C ILE A 4 -25.79 9.95 -0.60
N ASP A 5 -25.36 10.51 -1.72
CA ASP A 5 -25.38 9.85 -3.01
C ASP A 5 -23.94 9.46 -3.35
N MET A 6 -23.72 8.19 -3.67
CA MET A 6 -22.39 7.62 -3.81
C MET A 6 -22.26 6.89 -5.14
N LYS A 7 -21.15 7.12 -5.83
CA LYS A 7 -20.83 6.44 -7.07
C LYS A 7 -19.36 6.02 -7.06
N THR A 8 -19.10 4.74 -7.35
CA THR A 8 -17.75 4.19 -7.42
C THR A 8 -17.58 3.39 -8.69
N GLU A 9 -16.48 3.62 -9.39
CA GLU A 9 -16.02 2.79 -10.49
C GLU A 9 -14.61 2.30 -10.17
N ARG A 10 -14.38 0.99 -10.34
CA ARG A 10 -13.09 0.38 -10.06
C ARG A 10 -12.75 -0.62 -11.15
N TYR A 11 -11.52 -0.54 -11.64
CA TYR A 11 -10.98 -1.47 -12.63
C TYR A 11 -9.69 -2.06 -12.09
N ASP A 12 -9.56 -3.37 -12.13
CA ASP A 12 -8.39 -4.10 -11.67
C ASP A 12 -7.83 -4.95 -12.81
N PHE A 13 -6.52 -4.88 -12.98
CA PHE A 13 -5.77 -5.71 -13.91
C PHE A 13 -4.78 -6.55 -13.11
N ARG A 14 -4.69 -7.85 -13.41
CA ARG A 14 -3.73 -8.77 -12.80
C ARG A 14 -3.10 -9.64 -13.88
N SER A 15 -1.80 -9.85 -13.77
CA SER A 15 -1.04 -10.69 -14.67
C SER A 15 -0.01 -11.49 -13.89
N GLU A 16 0.24 -12.71 -14.33
CA GLU A 16 1.22 -13.59 -13.71
C GLU A 16 1.98 -14.30 -14.83
N LEU A 17 3.31 -14.25 -14.77
CA LEU A 17 4.18 -14.90 -15.71
C LEU A 17 5.11 -15.85 -14.95
N ASN A 18 5.04 -17.15 -15.28
CA ASN A 18 5.92 -18.15 -14.70
C ASN A 18 7.24 -18.17 -15.43
N GLU A 19 8.34 -18.29 -14.68
CA GLU A 19 9.70 -18.35 -15.21
C GLU A 19 10.01 -17.22 -16.21
N PRO A 20 9.85 -15.93 -15.76
CA PRO A 20 9.99 -14.80 -16.67
C PRO A 20 11.41 -14.68 -17.27
N PHE A 21 12.42 -14.99 -16.47
CA PHE A 21 13.83 -14.98 -16.87
C PHE A 21 14.65 -15.76 -15.84
N ALA A 22 15.95 -16.00 -16.17
CA ALA A 22 16.82 -16.83 -15.33
C ALA A 22 16.93 -16.29 -13.90
N GLY A 23 16.82 -17.19 -12.92
CA GLY A 23 16.90 -16.86 -11.51
C GLY A 23 15.59 -16.52 -10.84
N PHE A 24 14.49 -16.41 -11.60
CA PHE A 24 13.20 -16.02 -11.07
C PHE A 24 12.13 -17.04 -11.42
N LYS A 25 11.31 -17.35 -10.42
CA LYS A 25 10.24 -18.32 -10.52
C LYS A 25 8.95 -17.70 -11.08
N LYS A 26 8.68 -16.45 -10.75
CA LYS A 26 7.39 -15.82 -11.06
C LYS A 26 7.53 -14.30 -11.07
N LEU A 27 6.80 -13.69 -11.99
CA LEU A 27 6.56 -12.24 -12.00
C LEU A 27 5.05 -12.01 -11.88
N ARG A 28 4.64 -11.16 -10.94
CA ARG A 28 3.25 -10.74 -10.81
C ARG A 28 3.16 -9.25 -11.05
N ALA A 29 2.16 -8.83 -11.82
CA ALA A 29 1.87 -7.43 -12.06
C ALA A 29 0.40 -7.16 -11.77
N GLN A 30 0.14 -6.09 -11.06
CA GLN A 30 -1.22 -5.64 -10.73
C GLN A 30 -1.31 -4.16 -11.00
N ALA A 31 -2.45 -3.72 -11.51
CA ALA A 31 -2.77 -2.32 -11.67
C ALA A 31 -4.24 -2.11 -11.35
N SER A 32 -4.56 -1.02 -10.68
CA SER A 32 -5.93 -0.68 -10.37
C SER A 32 -6.19 0.80 -10.59
N TYR A 33 -7.42 1.11 -10.95
CA TYR A 33 -7.95 2.46 -11.08
C TYR A 33 -9.25 2.53 -10.31
N THR A 34 -9.41 3.58 -9.50
CA THR A 34 -10.63 3.83 -8.74
C THR A 34 -11.08 5.26 -8.96
N ASP A 35 -12.33 5.43 -9.31
CA ASP A 35 -12.99 6.73 -9.39
C ASP A 35 -14.16 6.70 -8.41
N TYR A 36 -14.08 7.55 -7.40
CA TYR A 36 -15.04 7.62 -6.31
C TYR A 36 -15.61 9.03 -6.22
N GLN A 37 -16.93 9.12 -6.07
CA GLN A 37 -17.62 10.38 -5.86
C GLN A 37 -18.73 10.16 -4.85
N HIS A 38 -18.88 11.08 -3.90
CA HIS A 38 -20.10 11.15 -3.09
C HIS A 38 -20.52 12.60 -2.88
N ASP A 39 -21.82 12.79 -2.82
CA ASP A 39 -22.42 14.07 -2.54
C ASP A 39 -23.11 14.01 -1.18
N GLU A 40 -22.83 14.97 -0.33
CA GLU A 40 -23.54 15.17 0.93
C GLU A 40 -24.52 16.31 0.76
N ILE A 41 -25.80 16.02 0.94
CA ILE A 41 -26.87 17.00 0.72
C ILE A 41 -27.59 17.27 2.05
N GLU A 42 -27.50 18.53 2.51
CA GLU A 42 -28.24 19.01 3.68
C GLU A 42 -29.30 20.01 3.25
N GLY A 43 -30.55 19.58 3.30
CA GLY A 43 -31.65 20.41 2.82
C GLY A 43 -31.65 20.54 1.31
N SER A 44 -32.33 21.58 0.77
CA SER A 44 -32.45 21.78 -0.66
C SER A 44 -31.33 22.63 -1.27
N GLU A 45 -30.46 23.22 -0.46
CA GLU A 45 -29.50 24.23 -0.94
C GLU A 45 -28.04 23.95 -0.62
N ALA A 46 -27.72 23.13 0.39
CA ALA A 46 -26.34 22.84 0.77
C ALA A 46 -25.89 21.49 0.21
N MET A 47 -24.84 21.50 -0.60
CA MET A 47 -24.27 20.30 -1.17
C MET A 47 -22.74 20.36 -1.10
N THR A 48 -22.13 19.28 -0.62
CA THR A 48 -20.69 19.08 -0.64
C THR A 48 -20.39 17.86 -1.49
N THR A 49 -19.50 18.01 -2.45
CA THR A 49 -19.09 16.93 -3.36
C THR A 49 -17.67 16.54 -3.07
N PHE A 50 -17.46 15.23 -2.84
CA PHE A 50 -16.15 14.61 -2.68
C PHE A 50 -15.84 13.79 -3.91
N LYS A 51 -14.68 14.05 -4.51
CA LYS A 51 -14.19 13.28 -5.66
C LYS A 51 -12.80 12.76 -5.35
N SER A 52 -12.59 11.47 -5.58
CA SER A 52 -11.30 10.84 -5.40
C SER A 52 -11.00 9.95 -6.60
N LYS A 53 -9.83 10.14 -7.19
CA LYS A 53 -9.32 9.29 -8.26
C LYS A 53 -8.00 8.69 -7.83
N GLY A 54 -7.86 7.38 -8.01
CA GLY A 54 -6.67 6.67 -7.60
C GLY A 54 -6.17 5.72 -8.65
N TYR A 55 -4.85 5.69 -8.79
CA TYR A 55 -4.12 4.71 -9.62
C TYR A 55 -3.14 3.99 -8.71
N GLU A 56 -3.02 2.69 -8.89
CA GLU A 56 -2.06 1.88 -8.14
C GLU A 56 -1.47 0.83 -9.06
N GLY A 57 -0.17 0.67 -8.99
CA GLY A 57 0.55 -0.38 -9.71
C GLY A 57 1.48 -1.11 -8.76
N ARG A 58 1.62 -2.41 -8.96
CA ARG A 58 2.48 -3.26 -8.14
C ARG A 58 3.12 -4.34 -9.03
N ILE A 59 4.42 -4.49 -8.87
CA ILE A 59 5.19 -5.56 -9.54
C ILE A 59 5.95 -6.33 -8.47
N GLU A 60 5.82 -7.66 -8.50
CA GLU A 60 6.50 -8.56 -7.58
C GLU A 60 7.31 -9.58 -8.35
N LEU A 61 8.52 -9.86 -7.88
CA LEU A 61 9.39 -10.91 -8.40
C LEU A 61 9.63 -11.94 -7.31
N VAL A 62 9.28 -13.19 -7.59
CA VAL A 62 9.58 -14.34 -6.75
C VAL A 62 10.84 -14.99 -7.32
N HIS A 63 11.91 -15.02 -6.53
CA HIS A 63 13.17 -15.62 -7.00
C HIS A 63 13.20 -17.12 -6.75
N ASN A 64 14.04 -17.82 -7.54
CA ASN A 64 14.35 -19.21 -7.28
C ASN A 64 15.11 -19.33 -5.95
N PRO A 65 15.03 -20.47 -5.26
CA PRO A 65 15.80 -20.65 -4.03
C PRO A 65 17.27 -20.29 -4.20
N LEU A 66 17.79 -19.42 -3.34
CA LEU A 66 19.16 -18.99 -3.32
C LEU A 66 19.73 -19.27 -1.94
N ALA A 67 20.69 -20.21 -1.83
CA ALA A 67 21.22 -20.69 -0.56
C ALA A 67 20.09 -21.09 0.40
N LYS A 68 19.05 -21.75 -0.10
CA LYS A 68 17.82 -22.17 0.60
C LYS A 68 16.91 -21.04 1.05
N TRP A 69 17.23 -19.80 0.71
CA TRP A 69 16.33 -18.67 0.91
C TRP A 69 15.32 -18.61 -0.22
N GLU A 70 14.05 -18.41 0.13
CA GLU A 70 12.97 -18.19 -0.79
C GLU A 70 12.29 -16.88 -0.42
N GLY A 71 11.83 -16.14 -1.42
CA GLY A 71 11.19 -14.88 -1.14
C GLY A 71 10.71 -14.13 -2.36
N VAL A 72 10.12 -12.98 -2.07
CA VAL A 72 9.55 -12.09 -3.05
C VAL A 72 10.03 -10.67 -2.78
N TRP A 73 10.35 -9.95 -3.85
CA TRP A 73 10.69 -8.53 -3.82
C TRP A 73 9.77 -7.78 -4.77
N GLY A 74 9.38 -6.58 -4.37
CA GLY A 74 8.43 -5.85 -5.17
C GLY A 74 8.56 -4.34 -5.05
N ILE A 75 7.93 -3.68 -6.00
CA ILE A 75 7.75 -2.23 -6.02
C ILE A 75 6.27 -1.93 -6.15
N GLN A 76 5.86 -0.84 -5.56
CA GLN A 76 4.49 -0.37 -5.63
C GLN A 76 4.49 1.15 -5.82
N ALA A 77 3.64 1.64 -6.70
CA ALA A 77 3.45 3.07 -6.91
C ALA A 77 1.96 3.36 -6.88
N SER A 78 1.58 4.46 -6.24
CA SER A 78 0.19 4.90 -6.20
C SER A 78 0.11 6.41 -6.33
N GLN A 79 -1.00 6.86 -6.88
CA GLN A 79 -1.35 8.27 -7.00
C GLN A 79 -2.82 8.42 -6.65
N GLN A 80 -3.13 9.36 -5.77
CA GLN A 80 -4.49 9.68 -5.39
C GLN A 80 -4.71 11.17 -5.47
N LYS A 81 -5.76 11.58 -6.16
CA LYS A 81 -6.21 12.96 -6.23
C LYS A 81 -7.51 13.08 -5.47
N LEU A 82 -7.55 14.03 -4.54
CA LEU A 82 -8.73 14.31 -3.75
C LEU A 82 -9.18 15.74 -4.02
N ASP A 83 -10.45 15.90 -4.31
CA ASP A 83 -11.08 17.21 -4.53
C ASP A 83 -12.38 17.27 -3.74
N VAL A 84 -12.52 18.29 -2.90
CA VAL A 84 -13.71 18.52 -2.08
C VAL A 84 -14.24 19.93 -2.41
N THR A 85 -15.45 19.99 -2.96
CA THR A 85 -16.09 21.25 -3.33
C THR A 85 -17.46 21.38 -2.64
N GLY A 86 -17.82 22.59 -2.26
CA GLY A 86 -19.09 22.88 -1.60
C GLY A 86 -18.94 23.80 -0.41
N GLU A 87 -20.05 24.10 0.27
CA GLU A 87 -20.08 25.03 1.39
C GLU A 87 -19.36 24.49 2.63
N GLU A 88 -19.29 23.18 2.79
CA GLU A 88 -18.64 22.53 3.91
C GLU A 88 -17.24 21.99 3.56
N ALA A 89 -16.63 22.43 2.48
CA ALA A 89 -15.32 21.99 2.07
C ALA A 89 -14.25 22.43 3.10
N THR A 90 -13.64 21.45 3.76
CA THR A 90 -12.60 21.68 4.76
C THR A 90 -11.21 21.31 4.27
N LEU A 91 -11.11 20.65 3.12
CA LEU A 91 -9.86 20.22 2.52
C LEU A 91 -9.63 20.93 1.19
N ALA A 92 -8.43 21.47 0.99
CA ALA A 92 -8.01 21.93 -0.32
C ALA A 92 -7.78 20.72 -1.23
N PRO A 93 -7.99 20.86 -2.56
CA PRO A 93 -7.61 19.81 -3.50
C PRO A 93 -6.17 19.38 -3.28
N ASN A 94 -5.92 18.08 -3.27
CA ASN A 94 -4.57 17.58 -3.05
C ASN A 94 -4.30 16.33 -3.88
N GLU A 95 -3.02 16.06 -4.07
CA GLU A 95 -2.52 14.89 -4.77
C GLU A 95 -1.48 14.20 -3.88
N THR A 96 -1.65 12.92 -3.68
CA THR A 96 -0.71 12.09 -2.93
C THR A 96 -0.07 11.09 -3.88
N GLN A 97 1.26 11.07 -3.93
CA GLN A 97 2.05 10.08 -4.65
C GLN A 97 2.82 9.25 -3.64
N LYS A 98 2.78 7.94 -3.79
CA LYS A 98 3.45 7.03 -2.89
C LYS A 98 4.21 5.98 -3.68
N TYR A 99 5.46 5.73 -3.29
CA TYR A 99 6.32 4.72 -3.89
C TYR A 99 6.85 3.83 -2.78
N SER A 100 6.88 2.54 -3.02
CA SER A 100 7.33 1.58 -2.02
C SER A 100 8.23 0.53 -2.66
N LEU A 101 9.28 0.15 -1.92
CA LEU A 101 10.12 -0.99 -2.22
C LEU A 101 10.00 -1.94 -1.03
N PHE A 102 9.72 -3.21 -1.29
CA PHE A 102 9.51 -4.17 -0.21
C PHE A 102 10.07 -5.53 -0.57
N GLY A 103 10.34 -6.32 0.45
CA GLY A 103 10.79 -7.68 0.27
C GLY A 103 10.51 -8.53 1.50
N ILE A 104 10.26 -9.80 1.26
CA ILE A 104 10.07 -10.82 2.28
C ILE A 104 10.92 -12.02 1.89
N GLU A 105 11.75 -12.51 2.83
CA GLU A 105 12.60 -13.69 2.64
C GLU A 105 12.36 -14.65 3.78
N HIS A 106 12.35 -15.95 3.48
CA HIS A 106 12.23 -16.97 4.49
C HIS A 106 13.15 -18.15 4.21
N ARG A 107 13.57 -18.81 5.28
CA ARG A 107 14.44 -19.99 5.20
C ARG A 107 14.21 -20.91 6.39
N GLN A 108 14.27 -22.20 6.13
CA GLN A 108 14.24 -23.24 7.15
C GLN A 108 15.68 -23.58 7.58
N PHE A 109 15.95 -23.51 8.88
CA PHE A 109 17.21 -23.91 9.48
C PHE A 109 16.94 -25.05 10.46
N GLY A 110 17.00 -26.30 10.02
CA GLY A 110 16.62 -27.42 10.87
C GLY A 110 15.18 -27.29 11.36
N ASP A 111 15.01 -27.19 12.70
CA ASP A 111 13.69 -27.04 13.31
C ASP A 111 13.22 -25.56 13.41
N PHE A 112 14.02 -24.63 12.91
CA PHE A 112 13.71 -23.20 12.93
C PHE A 112 13.30 -22.73 11.55
N HIS A 113 12.17 -22.00 11.50
CA HIS A 113 11.77 -21.30 10.31
C HIS A 113 11.93 -19.80 10.54
N VAL A 114 12.73 -19.14 9.70
CA VAL A 114 13.02 -17.70 9.81
C VAL A 114 12.35 -16.96 8.67
N GLU A 115 11.67 -15.87 9.00
CA GLU A 115 11.08 -14.95 8.02
C GLU A 115 11.54 -13.53 8.31
N LEU A 116 11.98 -12.82 7.27
CA LEU A 116 12.45 -11.44 7.35
C LEU A 116 11.69 -10.60 6.34
N GLY A 117 11.26 -9.42 6.74
CA GLY A 117 10.56 -8.48 5.86
C GLY A 117 11.12 -7.09 5.99
N THR A 118 11.10 -6.35 4.89
CA THR A 118 11.50 -4.96 4.87
C THR A 118 10.63 -4.16 3.91
N ARG A 119 10.43 -2.88 4.23
CA ARG A 119 9.67 -1.96 3.38
C ARG A 119 10.22 -0.56 3.52
N LEU A 120 10.45 0.09 2.38
CA LEU A 120 10.80 1.49 2.30
C LEU A 120 9.70 2.22 1.55
N ASP A 121 9.11 3.23 2.17
CA ASP A 121 8.05 4.05 1.59
C ASP A 121 8.54 5.48 1.40
N HIS A 122 8.19 6.06 0.26
CA HIS A 122 8.34 7.47 -0.02
C HIS A 122 6.98 8.04 -0.36
N GLN A 123 6.60 9.15 0.28
CA GLN A 123 5.32 9.80 0.05
C GLN A 123 5.51 11.27 -0.21
N LYS A 124 4.82 11.76 -1.23
CA LYS A 124 4.75 13.17 -1.57
C LYS A 124 3.30 13.60 -1.60
N VAL A 125 2.97 14.65 -0.87
CA VAL A 125 1.64 15.25 -0.85
C VAL A 125 1.74 16.68 -1.34
N ASP A 126 1.06 16.98 -2.45
CA ASP A 126 0.93 18.32 -2.98
C ASP A 126 -0.47 18.83 -2.68
N VAL A 127 -0.56 19.97 -1.99
CA VAL A 127 -1.83 20.60 -1.65
C VAL A 127 -1.99 21.87 -2.49
N ASP A 128 -3.10 21.97 -3.19
CA ASP A 128 -3.40 23.12 -4.05
C ASP A 128 -3.93 24.28 -3.20
N SER A 129 -3.07 24.81 -2.34
CA SER A 129 -3.34 25.95 -1.47
C SER A 129 -1.99 26.50 -0.98
N GLU A 130 -2.03 27.56 -0.16
CA GLU A 130 -0.82 28.10 0.50
C GLU A 130 -0.27 27.20 1.60
N GLN A 131 -0.91 26.06 1.88
CA GLN A 131 -0.41 25.08 2.83
C GLN A 131 0.83 24.38 2.26
N LYS A 132 1.67 23.88 3.17
CA LYS A 132 2.93 23.27 2.79
C LYS A 132 2.75 21.92 2.15
N ASP A 133 3.48 21.66 1.08
CA ASP A 133 3.64 20.32 0.55
C ASP A 133 4.42 19.46 1.56
N PHE A 134 4.15 18.17 1.54
CA PHE A 134 4.85 17.21 2.38
C PHE A 134 5.60 16.21 1.51
N ASP A 135 6.83 15.90 1.93
CA ASP A 135 7.69 14.90 1.29
C ASP A 135 8.43 14.15 2.39
N GLY A 136 8.35 12.84 2.39
CA GLY A 136 8.97 12.07 3.45
C GLY A 136 9.15 10.60 3.13
N ASN A 137 10.00 9.96 3.94
CA ASN A 137 10.33 8.55 3.85
C ASN A 137 9.98 7.84 5.15
N ALA A 138 9.58 6.58 5.04
CA ALA A 138 9.38 5.71 6.18
C ALA A 138 10.01 4.35 5.91
N PHE A 139 10.65 3.78 6.91
CA PHE A 139 11.29 2.49 6.83
C PHE A 139 10.66 1.53 7.84
N SER A 140 10.36 0.31 7.40
CA SER A 140 9.78 -0.72 8.26
C SER A 140 10.51 -2.03 8.04
N TYR A 141 10.67 -2.80 9.12
CA TYR A 141 11.22 -4.15 9.04
C TYR A 141 10.53 -5.06 10.04
N SER A 142 10.57 -6.35 9.76
CA SER A 142 10.00 -7.37 10.63
C SER A 142 10.84 -8.63 10.57
N GLY A 143 10.75 -9.41 11.63
CA GLY A 143 11.38 -10.71 11.70
C GLY A 143 10.53 -11.66 12.52
N ALA A 144 10.52 -12.92 12.13
CA ALA A 144 9.80 -13.97 12.83
C ALA A 144 10.65 -15.24 12.85
N VAL A 145 10.65 -15.93 13.98
CA VAL A 145 11.28 -17.23 14.14
C VAL A 145 10.25 -18.17 14.71
N ASN A 146 10.02 -19.29 14.02
CA ASN A 146 9.16 -20.37 14.49
C ASN A 146 10.04 -21.57 14.82
N TRP A 147 9.85 -22.16 15.97
CA TRP A 147 10.63 -23.30 16.42
C TRP A 147 9.73 -24.48 16.73
N ASP A 148 9.88 -25.54 15.97
CA ASP A 148 9.22 -26.84 16.20
C ASP A 148 10.13 -27.72 17.05
N PHE A 149 10.13 -27.54 18.39
CA PHE A 149 11.08 -28.25 19.24
C PHE A 149 10.55 -29.58 19.77
N LYS A 150 9.24 -29.82 19.61
CA LYS A 150 8.59 -31.10 19.91
C LYS A 150 7.51 -31.39 18.88
N PRO A 151 7.14 -32.65 18.62
CA PRO A 151 6.15 -32.99 17.61
C PRO A 151 4.80 -32.26 17.74
N ASN A 152 4.41 -31.90 18.96
CA ASN A 152 3.13 -31.24 19.23
C ASN A 152 3.28 -29.83 19.79
N TYR A 153 4.46 -29.22 19.65
CA TYR A 153 4.70 -27.91 20.25
C TYR A 153 5.51 -27.00 19.34
N LYS A 154 4.99 -25.82 19.12
CA LYS A 154 5.62 -24.78 18.31
C LYS A 154 5.74 -23.50 19.11
N LEU A 155 6.91 -22.88 19.09
CA LEU A 155 7.15 -21.55 19.65
C LEU A 155 7.37 -20.56 18.52
N SER A 156 6.81 -19.37 18.64
CA SER A 156 6.99 -18.30 17.67
C SER A 156 7.42 -17.03 18.38
N LEU A 157 8.41 -16.37 17.81
CA LEU A 157 8.85 -15.05 18.23
C LEU A 157 8.75 -14.11 17.04
N VAL A 158 8.03 -12.99 17.21
CA VAL A 158 7.83 -12.00 16.14
C VAL A 158 8.23 -10.64 16.67
N GLY A 159 9.03 -9.92 15.90
CA GLY A 159 9.39 -8.54 16.19
C GLY A 159 9.21 -7.68 14.96
N SER A 160 8.80 -6.42 15.15
CA SER A 160 8.66 -5.49 14.05
C SER A 160 8.94 -4.06 14.49
N HIS A 161 9.38 -3.26 13.53
CA HIS A 161 9.52 -1.82 13.65
C HIS A 161 8.82 -1.19 12.46
N GLN A 162 7.91 -0.28 12.73
CA GLN A 162 7.17 0.40 11.68
C GLN A 162 7.23 1.91 11.88
N GLU A 163 7.53 2.61 10.79
CA GLU A 163 7.41 4.05 10.70
C GLU A 163 6.18 4.37 9.86
N ARG A 164 5.46 5.42 10.25
CA ARG A 164 4.26 5.84 9.55
C ARG A 164 4.44 7.25 9.01
N LEU A 165 4.08 7.44 7.73
CA LEU A 165 4.00 8.76 7.12
C LEU A 165 2.63 9.39 7.41
N PRO A 166 2.55 10.73 7.55
CA PRO A 166 1.27 11.38 7.80
C PRO A 166 0.33 11.25 6.60
N LEU A 167 -0.95 11.14 6.89
CA LEU A 167 -2.00 11.18 5.88
C LEU A 167 -2.24 12.64 5.43
N SER A 168 -2.80 12.82 4.24
CA SER A 168 -3.09 14.15 3.72
C SER A 168 -4.00 14.97 4.65
N GLN A 169 -4.85 14.31 5.42
CA GLN A 169 -5.76 14.93 6.38
C GLN A 169 -5.04 15.47 7.63
N GLU A 170 -3.82 15.02 7.87
CA GLU A 170 -3.00 15.43 9.02
C GLU A 170 -2.13 16.64 8.70
N LEU A 171 -2.12 17.08 7.47
CA LEU A 171 -1.40 18.25 6.96
C LEU A 171 -2.35 19.46 6.80
#